data_f5ac1298af3c9d33bdd1c040778b02cf
#
_entry.id   f5ac1298af3c9d33bdd1c040778b02cf
#
_cell.length_a   1.000
_cell.length_b   1.000
_cell.length_c   1.000
_cell.angle_alpha   90.00
_cell.angle_beta   90.00
_cell.angle_gamma   90.00
#
_symmetry.space_group_name_H-M   'P 1'
#
loop_
_entity.id
_entity.type
_entity.pdbx_description
1 polymer ?
#
loop_
_entity_poly.entity_id
_entity_poly.type
_entity_poly.pdbx_seq_one_letter_code
_entity_poly.pdbx_strand_id
1 'polypeptide(L)'
;MRSFLLTLTALAARVAAAETPPPESSTPPAVAPDQVSGVAVDDDNSSTARDVGRVVLYPIRLGSEVLFAPLRGGAWLVERYQLRDRITQFFVRDDGKYGFFPTAFVESELGLNVGLHVFDNDLFGHGERLSLAAGYGGEFKQRYDASLTSGKLLGGEKVGLRLSYRAWDRSDFFGIGNGDQSAPMTTPAPLDEAVHTRFGQDVSHVELTSTTPIAGPLSIDLVGAYTLRRFNNDEQLDGYQPIASVYDTMSLVGFQRGANNFYGEAALSLDTRAEVDRYISHVAPSSGWYGHVGAGFTQGVDGDPSHYLRYNADLRRYIDLYNGDRVLVVRGYLEGVTAPIDQIPFTDLPRLGGPEVLRGFEHDRFRDRVAAVVTLEYDFPLQSWISAYTFVDAGRVAHDLRSLDPNALHVGWGGGLEVHTLEAYLVRLQAAHSQDGTFLSLAFAPTYDTRARARRK
;
A
#
# COMPACT_ATOMS: atom_id res chain seq x y z
N MET A 1 -12.02 -22.38 5.98
CA MET A 1 -11.80 -22.19 4.54
C MET A 1 -12.84 -22.85 3.62
N ARG A 2 -13.21 -24.12 3.78
CA ARG A 2 -14.23 -24.75 2.90
C ARG A 2 -15.62 -24.11 2.94
N SER A 3 -16.07 -23.62 4.09
CA SER A 3 -17.40 -22.98 4.24
C SER A 3 -17.48 -21.58 3.64
N PHE A 4 -16.37 -20.85 3.54
CA PHE A 4 -16.33 -19.48 3.03
C PHE A 4 -16.38 -19.43 1.48
N LEU A 5 -15.73 -20.39 0.83
CA LEU A 5 -15.83 -20.52 -0.64
C LEU A 5 -17.25 -20.90 -1.09
N LEU A 6 -17.96 -21.73 -0.31
CA LEU A 6 -19.35 -22.12 -0.60
C LEU A 6 -20.33 -20.94 -0.45
N THR A 7 -20.07 -19.99 0.41
CA THR A 7 -20.95 -18.83 0.60
C THR A 7 -20.79 -17.81 -0.54
N LEU A 8 -19.56 -17.62 -1.05
CA LEU A 8 -19.34 -16.76 -2.22
C LEU A 8 -19.93 -17.34 -3.51
N THR A 9 -19.83 -18.66 -3.70
CA THR A 9 -20.44 -19.34 -4.85
C THR A 9 -21.97 -19.35 -4.78
N ALA A 10 -22.56 -19.43 -3.57
CA ALA A 10 -24.01 -19.38 -3.37
C ALA A 10 -24.60 -17.98 -3.62
N LEU A 11 -23.83 -16.92 -3.34
CA LEU A 11 -24.25 -15.54 -3.62
C LEU A 11 -24.21 -15.25 -5.13
N ALA A 12 -23.20 -15.74 -5.84
CA ALA A 12 -23.09 -15.63 -7.30
C ALA A 12 -24.19 -16.43 -8.02
N ALA A 13 -24.57 -17.61 -7.50
CA ALA A 13 -25.61 -18.45 -8.08
C ALA A 13 -27.04 -17.91 -7.88
N ARG A 14 -27.32 -17.16 -6.79
CA ARG A 14 -28.62 -16.54 -6.56
C ARG A 14 -28.89 -15.30 -7.42
N VAL A 15 -27.86 -14.58 -7.83
CA VAL A 15 -27.97 -13.43 -8.75
C VAL A 15 -28.21 -13.91 -10.19
N ALA A 16 -27.72 -15.10 -10.56
CA ALA A 16 -27.88 -15.66 -11.90
C ALA A 16 -29.26 -16.30 -12.18
N ALA A 17 -30.09 -16.55 -11.14
CA ALA A 17 -31.36 -17.29 -11.28
C ALA A 17 -32.60 -16.39 -11.44
N ALA A 18 -32.48 -15.08 -11.54
CA ALA A 18 -33.61 -14.16 -11.39
C ALA A 18 -34.04 -13.40 -12.64
N GLU A 19 -33.46 -13.58 -13.84
CA GLU A 19 -33.92 -12.83 -15.02
C GLU A 19 -33.85 -13.64 -16.34
N THR A 20 -34.96 -13.61 -17.07
CA THR A 20 -35.06 -14.03 -18.48
C THR A 20 -34.23 -13.10 -19.37
N PRO A 21 -33.51 -13.59 -20.38
CA PRO A 21 -32.67 -12.78 -21.23
C PRO A 21 -33.50 -11.79 -22.06
N PRO A 22 -33.09 -10.53 -22.20
CA PRO A 22 -33.66 -9.60 -23.15
C PRO A 22 -33.31 -10.02 -24.59
N PRO A 23 -34.12 -9.59 -25.60
CA PRO A 23 -33.93 -9.99 -26.98
C PRO A 23 -32.59 -9.52 -27.54
N GLU A 24 -31.99 -10.34 -28.39
CA GLU A 24 -30.72 -10.12 -29.06
C GLU A 24 -30.67 -8.75 -29.75
N SER A 25 -29.91 -7.82 -29.21
CA SER A 25 -29.47 -6.64 -29.94
C SER A 25 -28.21 -6.98 -30.72
N SER A 26 -28.16 -6.61 -31.97
CA SER A 26 -27.11 -6.82 -32.95
C SER A 26 -25.71 -6.59 -32.34
N THR A 27 -24.92 -7.64 -32.28
CA THR A 27 -23.52 -7.66 -31.86
C THR A 27 -22.70 -6.71 -32.74
N PRO A 28 -21.97 -5.75 -32.19
CA PRO A 28 -20.91 -5.10 -32.95
C PRO A 28 -19.84 -6.16 -33.30
N PRO A 29 -19.25 -6.10 -34.49
CA PRO A 29 -18.24 -7.07 -34.90
C PRO A 29 -17.08 -7.10 -33.88
N ALA A 30 -16.69 -8.29 -33.47
CA ALA A 30 -15.52 -8.50 -32.62
C ALA A 30 -14.30 -7.86 -33.32
N VAL A 31 -13.77 -6.81 -32.74
CA VAL A 31 -12.51 -6.20 -33.21
C VAL A 31 -11.41 -7.20 -32.92
N ALA A 32 -10.77 -7.69 -33.97
CA ALA A 32 -9.63 -8.57 -33.84
C ALA A 32 -8.52 -7.85 -33.04
N PRO A 33 -7.77 -8.55 -32.18
CA PRO A 33 -6.75 -7.95 -31.32
C PRO A 33 -5.67 -7.13 -32.06
N ASP A 34 -5.55 -7.31 -33.37
CA ASP A 34 -4.48 -6.71 -34.19
C ASP A 34 -4.87 -5.36 -34.82
N GLN A 35 -6.11 -4.86 -34.62
CA GLN A 35 -6.57 -3.64 -35.28
C GLN A 35 -6.57 -2.37 -34.41
N VAL A 36 -6.03 -2.42 -33.19
CA VAL A 36 -5.88 -1.23 -32.32
C VAL A 36 -4.48 -0.58 -32.49
N SER A 37 -3.85 -0.73 -33.62
CA SER A 37 -2.57 -0.11 -33.93
C SER A 37 -2.75 1.12 -34.80
N GLY A 38 -3.00 2.27 -34.19
CA GLY A 38 -3.23 3.51 -34.93
C GLY A 38 -2.88 4.81 -34.22
N VAL A 39 -2.11 4.78 -33.13
CA VAL A 39 -1.58 6.00 -32.54
C VAL A 39 -0.05 5.97 -32.68
N ALA A 40 0.48 6.86 -33.50
CA ALA A 40 1.92 7.09 -33.61
C ALA A 40 2.40 7.63 -32.26
N VAL A 41 3.20 6.84 -31.57
CA VAL A 41 3.92 7.25 -30.36
C VAL A 41 5.27 7.80 -30.83
N ASP A 42 5.58 8.98 -30.34
CA ASP A 42 6.89 9.66 -30.57
C ASP A 42 8.01 8.76 -30.05
N ASP A 43 8.89 8.32 -30.98
CA ASP A 43 9.64 7.06 -30.87
C ASP A 43 11.08 7.21 -30.34
N ASP A 44 11.47 8.38 -29.80
CA ASP A 44 12.91 8.70 -29.74
C ASP A 44 13.70 8.24 -28.53
N ASN A 45 13.14 7.63 -27.49
CA ASN A 45 13.97 7.23 -26.33
C ASN A 45 13.66 5.86 -25.67
N SER A 46 12.75 5.08 -26.22
CA SER A 46 12.32 3.80 -25.62
C SER A 46 12.55 2.57 -26.51
N SER A 47 13.05 2.74 -27.73
CA SER A 47 13.15 1.66 -28.73
C SER A 47 14.07 0.52 -28.27
N THR A 48 15.23 0.84 -27.72
CA THR A 48 16.23 -0.18 -27.32
C THR A 48 15.74 -1.01 -26.11
N ALA A 49 15.13 -0.38 -25.12
CA ALA A 49 14.60 -1.10 -23.96
C ALA A 49 13.40 -1.99 -24.36
N ARG A 50 12.56 -1.52 -25.28
CA ARG A 50 11.44 -2.29 -25.84
C ARG A 50 11.90 -3.47 -26.68
N ASP A 51 12.93 -3.31 -27.47
CA ASP A 51 13.45 -4.39 -28.34
C ASP A 51 14.16 -5.47 -27.51
N VAL A 52 14.93 -5.08 -26.51
CA VAL A 52 15.51 -6.01 -25.54
C VAL A 52 14.40 -6.69 -24.72
N GLY A 53 13.42 -5.93 -24.27
CA GLY A 53 12.27 -6.45 -23.55
C GLY A 53 11.47 -7.49 -24.35
N ARG A 54 11.24 -7.24 -25.66
CA ARG A 54 10.53 -8.17 -26.53
C ARG A 54 11.26 -9.52 -26.65
N VAL A 55 12.56 -9.52 -26.80
CA VAL A 55 13.35 -10.75 -26.97
C VAL A 55 13.50 -11.52 -25.64
N VAL A 56 13.85 -10.81 -24.57
CA VAL A 56 14.13 -11.43 -23.26
C VAL A 56 12.83 -11.90 -22.58
N LEU A 57 11.74 -11.15 -22.74
CA LEU A 57 10.47 -11.46 -22.07
C LEU A 57 9.55 -12.39 -22.88
N TYR A 58 9.88 -12.72 -24.13
CA TYR A 58 9.04 -13.60 -24.96
C TYR A 58 8.78 -14.97 -24.32
N PRO A 59 9.77 -15.70 -23.79
CA PRO A 59 9.52 -16.98 -23.12
C PRO A 59 8.72 -16.81 -21.81
N ILE A 60 8.97 -15.74 -21.07
CA ILE A 60 8.20 -15.43 -19.83
C ILE A 60 6.75 -15.10 -20.19
N ARG A 61 6.54 -14.38 -21.28
CA ARG A 61 5.22 -14.09 -21.82
C ARG A 61 4.45 -15.37 -22.14
N LEU A 62 5.06 -16.26 -22.90
CA LEU A 62 4.43 -17.53 -23.29
C LEU A 62 4.08 -18.38 -22.07
N GLY A 63 5.00 -18.48 -21.09
CA GLY A 63 4.78 -19.18 -19.84
C GLY A 63 3.64 -18.57 -19.01
N SER A 64 3.58 -17.25 -18.91
CA SER A 64 2.50 -16.56 -18.20
C SER A 64 1.13 -16.71 -18.90
N GLU A 65 1.10 -16.71 -20.24
CA GLU A 65 -0.15 -16.92 -20.99
C GLU A 65 -0.76 -18.30 -20.75
N VAL A 66 0.08 -19.33 -20.68
CA VAL A 66 -0.37 -20.69 -20.36
C VAL A 66 -0.77 -20.85 -18.90
N LEU A 67 0.04 -20.33 -17.98
CA LEU A 67 -0.20 -20.44 -16.55
C LEU A 67 -1.50 -19.74 -16.12
N PHE A 68 -1.80 -18.59 -16.71
CA PHE A 68 -2.97 -17.79 -16.35
C PHE A 68 -4.17 -17.97 -17.29
N ALA A 69 -4.12 -18.91 -18.23
CA ALA A 69 -5.24 -19.21 -19.12
C ALA A 69 -6.58 -19.51 -18.38
N PRO A 70 -6.59 -20.25 -17.25
CA PRO A 70 -7.83 -20.48 -16.50
C PRO A 70 -8.42 -19.20 -15.90
N LEU A 71 -7.55 -18.28 -15.40
CA LEU A 71 -7.97 -16.99 -14.85
C LEU A 71 -8.53 -16.08 -15.94
N ARG A 72 -7.95 -16.10 -17.13
CA ARG A 72 -8.48 -15.38 -18.31
C ARG A 72 -9.85 -15.86 -18.71
N GLY A 73 -10.09 -17.18 -18.63
CA GLY A 73 -11.42 -17.75 -18.88
C GLY A 73 -12.47 -17.26 -17.87
N GLY A 74 -12.12 -17.22 -16.59
CA GLY A 74 -12.96 -16.65 -15.54
C GLY A 74 -13.21 -15.15 -15.74
N ALA A 75 -12.18 -14.41 -16.11
CA ALA A 75 -12.24 -12.99 -16.41
C ALA A 75 -13.17 -12.69 -17.59
N TRP A 76 -13.09 -13.47 -18.66
CA TRP A 76 -13.98 -13.37 -19.81
C TRP A 76 -15.45 -13.60 -19.43
N LEU A 77 -15.76 -14.53 -18.52
CA LEU A 77 -17.12 -14.73 -18.03
C LEU A 77 -17.66 -13.50 -17.31
N VAL A 78 -16.85 -12.87 -16.45
CA VAL A 78 -17.24 -11.64 -15.74
C VAL A 78 -17.50 -10.49 -16.70
N GLU A 79 -16.72 -10.36 -17.76
CA GLU A 79 -16.86 -9.35 -18.80
C GLU A 79 -18.10 -9.60 -19.67
N ARG A 80 -18.34 -10.85 -20.07
CA ARG A 80 -19.50 -11.22 -20.87
C ARG A 80 -20.83 -10.94 -20.16
N TYR A 81 -20.90 -11.09 -18.85
CA TYR A 81 -22.11 -10.81 -18.06
C TYR A 81 -22.17 -9.39 -17.53
N GLN A 82 -21.23 -8.52 -17.90
CA GLN A 82 -21.15 -7.11 -17.44
C GLN A 82 -21.27 -6.97 -15.92
N LEU A 83 -20.78 -7.96 -15.17
CA LEU A 83 -20.87 -7.99 -13.72
C LEU A 83 -20.17 -6.78 -13.09
N ARG A 84 -19.06 -6.35 -13.70
CA ARG A 84 -18.31 -5.18 -13.26
C ARG A 84 -19.17 -3.92 -13.24
N ASP A 85 -19.84 -3.62 -14.36
CA ASP A 85 -20.60 -2.38 -14.52
C ASP A 85 -21.84 -2.37 -13.62
N ARG A 86 -22.49 -3.51 -13.43
CA ARG A 86 -23.61 -3.66 -12.50
C ARG A 86 -23.18 -3.44 -11.04
N ILE A 87 -22.05 -4.00 -10.63
CA ILE A 87 -21.49 -3.83 -9.28
C ILE A 87 -21.11 -2.35 -9.07
N THR A 88 -20.41 -1.75 -10.04
CA THR A 88 -20.00 -0.35 -9.92
C THR A 88 -21.21 0.58 -9.85
N GLN A 89 -22.23 0.41 -10.68
CA GLN A 89 -23.45 1.21 -10.66
C GLN A 89 -24.26 1.08 -9.35
N PHE A 90 -24.13 -0.05 -8.64
CA PHE A 90 -24.78 -0.23 -7.34
C PHE A 90 -24.12 0.62 -6.27
N PHE A 91 -22.79 0.73 -6.27
CA PHE A 91 -22.02 1.38 -5.23
C PHE A 91 -21.66 2.84 -5.51
N VAL A 92 -21.64 3.24 -6.79
CA VAL A 92 -21.20 4.57 -7.24
C VAL A 92 -22.31 5.24 -8.03
N ARG A 93 -22.57 6.51 -7.73
CA ARG A 93 -23.63 7.32 -8.33
C ARG A 93 -23.05 8.55 -9.01
N ASP A 94 -23.86 9.15 -9.92
CA ASP A 94 -23.55 10.40 -10.63
C ASP A 94 -22.16 10.38 -11.28
N ASP A 95 -21.91 9.39 -12.14
CA ASP A 95 -20.67 9.20 -12.91
C ASP A 95 -19.40 9.23 -12.04
N GLY A 96 -19.49 8.70 -10.82
CA GLY A 96 -18.35 8.62 -9.91
C GLY A 96 -18.26 9.76 -8.90
N LYS A 97 -19.27 10.61 -8.81
CA LYS A 97 -19.28 11.76 -7.91
C LYS A 97 -19.30 11.33 -6.44
N TYR A 98 -20.20 10.45 -6.06
CA TYR A 98 -20.28 9.93 -4.71
C TYR A 98 -20.60 8.43 -4.68
N GLY A 99 -20.24 7.78 -3.61
CA GLY A 99 -20.49 6.37 -3.45
C GLY A 99 -20.09 5.81 -2.10
N PHE A 100 -20.32 4.50 -1.97
CA PHE A 100 -19.86 3.75 -0.82
C PHE A 100 -19.48 2.34 -1.24
N PHE A 101 -18.52 1.72 -0.55
CA PHE A 101 -18.25 0.29 -0.73
C PHE A 101 -17.91 -0.38 0.60
N PRO A 102 -18.33 -1.63 0.75
CA PRO A 102 -17.80 -2.46 1.80
C PRO A 102 -16.30 -2.69 1.55
N THR A 103 -15.51 -2.65 2.58
CA THR A 103 -14.10 -2.98 2.54
C THR A 103 -13.86 -4.27 3.29
N ALA A 104 -12.95 -5.09 2.79
CA ALA A 104 -12.49 -6.26 3.51
C ALA A 104 -11.00 -6.45 3.24
N PHE A 105 -10.28 -6.82 4.28
CA PHE A 105 -8.86 -7.14 4.22
C PHE A 105 -8.63 -8.42 5.00
N VAL A 106 -7.87 -9.33 4.44
CA VAL A 106 -7.51 -10.59 5.08
C VAL A 106 -6.02 -10.78 4.96
N GLU A 107 -5.40 -11.03 6.07
CA GLU A 107 -3.98 -11.36 6.16
C GLU A 107 -3.80 -12.62 6.99
N SER A 108 -2.80 -13.44 6.64
CA SER A 108 -2.62 -14.78 7.22
C SER A 108 -2.50 -14.77 8.73
N GLU A 109 -1.93 -13.71 9.30
CA GLU A 109 -1.63 -13.63 10.73
C GLU A 109 -2.58 -12.74 11.51
N LEU A 110 -3.17 -11.75 10.83
CA LEU A 110 -4.02 -10.75 11.46
C LEU A 110 -5.52 -11.07 11.31
N GLY A 111 -5.87 -11.94 10.37
CA GLY A 111 -7.26 -12.36 10.14
C GLY A 111 -8.05 -11.40 9.26
N LEU A 112 -9.38 -11.36 9.49
CA LEU A 112 -10.32 -10.61 8.65
C LEU A 112 -10.63 -9.25 9.28
N ASN A 113 -10.35 -8.18 8.53
CA ASN A 113 -10.89 -6.84 8.77
C ASN A 113 -12.04 -6.57 7.81
N VAL A 114 -13.13 -6.03 8.33
CA VAL A 114 -14.29 -5.59 7.54
C VAL A 114 -14.58 -4.13 7.81
N GLY A 115 -15.07 -3.43 6.81
CA GLY A 115 -15.34 -2.00 6.96
C GLY A 115 -16.28 -1.45 5.90
N LEU A 116 -16.48 -0.16 5.97
CA LEU A 116 -17.24 0.63 5.03
C LEU A 116 -16.45 1.89 4.66
N HIS A 117 -16.42 2.20 3.40
CA HIS A 117 -15.89 3.44 2.86
C HIS A 117 -16.98 4.22 2.15
N VAL A 118 -17.12 5.49 2.48
CA VAL A 118 -18.03 6.45 1.85
C VAL A 118 -17.22 7.59 1.30
N PHE A 119 -17.52 8.05 0.10
CA PHE A 119 -16.82 9.18 -0.51
C PHE A 119 -17.74 10.11 -1.29
N ASP A 120 -17.32 11.35 -1.41
CA ASP A 120 -17.85 12.35 -2.32
C ASP A 120 -16.67 13.10 -2.96
N ASN A 121 -16.62 13.14 -4.29
CA ASN A 121 -15.52 13.71 -5.07
C ASN A 121 -15.81 15.15 -5.53
N ASP A 122 -16.96 15.73 -5.14
CA ASP A 122 -17.36 17.07 -5.55
C ASP A 122 -18.36 17.66 -4.55
N LEU A 123 -17.99 17.63 -3.26
CA LEU A 123 -18.87 17.92 -2.12
C LEU A 123 -19.60 19.26 -2.21
N PHE A 124 -18.90 20.31 -2.68
CA PHE A 124 -19.44 21.67 -2.83
C PHE A 124 -19.45 22.14 -4.29
N GLY A 125 -19.14 21.29 -5.27
CA GLY A 125 -19.19 21.63 -6.69
C GLY A 125 -17.88 22.17 -7.29
N HIS A 126 -16.76 22.11 -6.55
CA HIS A 126 -15.46 22.59 -7.01
C HIS A 126 -14.38 21.47 -6.98
N GLY A 127 -14.83 20.22 -6.89
CA GLY A 127 -13.95 19.05 -6.86
C GLY A 127 -13.34 18.76 -5.50
N GLU A 128 -13.93 19.25 -4.41
CA GLU A 128 -13.56 18.86 -3.06
C GLU A 128 -13.87 17.39 -2.84
N ARG A 129 -12.97 16.70 -2.12
CA ARG A 129 -13.15 15.29 -1.85
C ARG A 129 -13.30 15.04 -0.37
N LEU A 130 -14.44 14.47 -0.02
CA LEU A 130 -14.70 13.91 1.31
C LEU A 130 -14.53 12.39 1.23
N SER A 131 -13.84 11.83 2.21
CA SER A 131 -13.70 10.38 2.37
C SER A 131 -13.86 10.02 3.83
N LEU A 132 -14.76 9.07 4.11
CA LEU A 132 -15.03 8.55 5.44
C LEU A 132 -14.85 7.04 5.39
N ALA A 133 -14.10 6.48 6.32
CA ALA A 133 -13.95 5.04 6.45
C ALA A 133 -14.08 4.59 7.90
N ALA A 134 -14.70 3.44 8.08
CA ALA A 134 -14.77 2.74 9.34
C ALA A 134 -14.45 1.26 9.12
N GLY A 135 -13.69 0.65 10.03
CA GLY A 135 -13.30 -0.76 9.94
C GLY A 135 -13.20 -1.40 11.32
N TYR A 136 -13.35 -2.73 11.32
CA TYR A 136 -13.28 -3.56 12.52
C TYR A 136 -12.64 -4.92 12.20
N GLY A 137 -11.84 -5.44 13.11
CA GLY A 137 -11.19 -6.75 13.02
C GLY A 137 -9.85 -6.73 12.29
N GLY A 138 -9.25 -7.89 12.13
CA GLY A 138 -7.91 -8.05 11.57
C GLY A 138 -6.85 -7.37 12.43
N GLU A 139 -5.99 -6.59 11.82
CA GLU A 139 -4.99 -5.75 12.49
C GLU A 139 -5.63 -4.75 13.47
N PHE A 140 -6.80 -4.21 13.13
CA PHE A 140 -7.44 -3.16 13.91
C PHE A 140 -8.63 -3.70 14.71
N LYS A 141 -8.64 -3.45 16.01
CA LYS A 141 -9.86 -3.57 16.81
C LYS A 141 -10.92 -2.59 16.35
N GLN A 142 -10.51 -1.35 16.06
CA GLN A 142 -11.36 -0.29 15.52
C GLN A 142 -10.52 0.65 14.68
N ARG A 143 -11.08 1.10 13.55
CA ARG A 143 -10.47 2.10 12.68
C ARG A 143 -11.53 3.07 12.18
N TYR A 144 -11.24 4.36 12.33
CA TYR A 144 -12.05 5.44 11.77
C TYR A 144 -11.12 6.42 11.07
N ASP A 145 -11.38 6.73 9.83
CA ASP A 145 -10.64 7.72 9.04
C ASP A 145 -11.64 8.69 8.42
N ALA A 146 -11.38 9.99 8.51
CA ALA A 146 -12.09 11.05 7.81
C ALA A 146 -11.08 11.93 7.11
N SER A 147 -11.26 12.24 5.83
CA SER A 147 -10.41 13.16 5.10
C SER A 147 -11.21 14.09 4.20
N LEU A 148 -10.77 15.34 4.14
CA LEU A 148 -11.31 16.38 3.26
C LEU A 148 -10.16 17.01 2.48
N THR A 149 -10.33 17.17 1.17
CA THR A 149 -9.35 17.82 0.30
C THR A 149 -9.99 18.98 -0.46
N SER A 150 -9.27 20.07 -0.60
CA SER A 150 -9.78 21.37 -1.07
C SER A 150 -10.24 21.45 -2.54
N GLY A 151 -10.00 20.43 -3.34
CA GLY A 151 -10.36 20.52 -4.76
C GLY A 151 -9.64 21.63 -5.51
N LYS A 152 -10.41 22.42 -6.30
CA LYS A 152 -9.92 23.54 -7.12
C LYS A 152 -10.01 24.91 -6.44
N LEU A 153 -10.51 24.98 -5.21
CA LEU A 153 -10.79 26.25 -4.52
C LEU A 153 -9.56 27.14 -4.34
N LEU A 154 -8.37 26.55 -4.24
CA LEU A 154 -7.12 27.25 -3.95
C LEU A 154 -6.20 27.38 -5.16
N GLY A 155 -6.75 27.47 -6.37
CA GLY A 155 -5.99 27.87 -7.56
C GLY A 155 -4.84 26.94 -7.98
N GLY A 156 -4.88 25.66 -7.61
CA GLY A 156 -3.83 24.67 -7.93
C GLY A 156 -3.14 24.10 -6.69
N GLU A 157 -3.17 24.83 -5.57
CA GLU A 157 -2.76 24.28 -4.29
C GLU A 157 -3.80 23.28 -3.77
N LYS A 158 -3.34 22.15 -3.26
CA LYS A 158 -4.20 21.12 -2.66
C LYS A 158 -3.96 21.09 -1.17
N VAL A 159 -4.97 21.47 -0.40
CA VAL A 159 -4.96 21.36 1.06
C VAL A 159 -5.82 20.20 1.48
N GLY A 160 -5.32 19.36 2.37
CA GLY A 160 -6.02 18.21 2.91
C GLY A 160 -6.02 18.22 4.42
N LEU A 161 -7.15 17.89 5.01
CA LEU A 161 -7.30 17.61 6.44
C LEU A 161 -7.65 16.14 6.60
N ARG A 162 -6.95 15.43 7.49
CA ARG A 162 -7.24 14.05 7.87
C ARG A 162 -7.38 13.96 9.38
N LEU A 163 -8.40 13.25 9.80
CA LEU A 163 -8.64 12.83 11.18
C LEU A 163 -8.67 11.31 11.20
N SER A 164 -7.93 10.69 12.08
CA SER A 164 -8.02 9.25 12.24
C SER A 164 -7.95 8.83 13.70
N TYR A 165 -8.68 7.77 14.01
CA TYR A 165 -8.57 7.02 15.26
C TYR A 165 -8.39 5.55 14.91
N ARG A 166 -7.40 4.93 15.52
CA ARG A 166 -7.09 3.52 15.33
C ARG A 166 -6.79 2.88 16.67
N ALA A 167 -7.46 1.78 16.95
CA ALA A 167 -7.16 0.93 18.09
C ALA A 167 -6.67 -0.41 17.58
N TRP A 168 -5.50 -0.83 18.03
CA TRP A 168 -4.91 -2.14 17.76
C TRP A 168 -4.85 -2.93 19.05
N ASP A 169 -5.23 -4.18 19.00
CA ASP A 169 -5.02 -5.15 20.07
C ASP A 169 -3.92 -6.18 19.75
N ARG A 170 -3.35 -6.09 18.54
CA ARG A 170 -2.40 -7.06 17.97
C ARG A 170 -1.24 -6.38 17.26
N SER A 171 -0.68 -5.34 17.85
CA SER A 171 0.55 -4.75 17.28
C SER A 171 1.74 -5.63 17.61
N ASP A 172 2.51 -5.99 16.58
CA ASP A 172 3.65 -6.89 16.71
C ASP A 172 4.91 -6.14 17.14
N PHE A 173 5.74 -6.80 17.96
CA PHE A 173 7.03 -6.29 18.39
C PHE A 173 8.04 -7.43 18.51
N PHE A 174 9.19 -7.27 17.85
CA PHE A 174 10.29 -8.24 17.77
C PHE A 174 11.59 -7.72 18.38
N GLY A 175 11.52 -6.65 19.17
CA GLY A 175 12.69 -5.92 19.62
C GLY A 175 13.10 -4.80 18.66
N ILE A 176 14.30 -4.28 18.86
CA ILE A 176 14.91 -3.23 18.04
C ILE A 176 16.14 -3.79 17.36
N GLY A 177 16.27 -3.62 16.05
CA GLY A 177 17.32 -4.18 15.22
C GLY A 177 16.78 -5.13 14.15
N ASN A 178 17.67 -5.96 13.61
CA ASN A 178 17.36 -6.89 12.52
C ASN A 178 16.94 -8.30 12.99
N GLY A 179 16.84 -8.52 14.29
CA GLY A 179 16.58 -9.85 14.84
C GLY A 179 17.76 -10.82 14.72
N ASP A 180 18.85 -10.39 14.10
CA ASP A 180 20.14 -11.03 14.12
C ASP A 180 20.96 -10.36 15.24
N GLN A 181 21.81 -10.98 15.95
CA GLN A 181 22.77 -10.56 17.00
C GLN A 181 22.96 -9.06 17.33
N SER A 182 22.25 -8.15 16.68
CA SER A 182 22.17 -6.76 17.05
C SER A 182 21.34 -6.67 18.31
N ALA A 183 22.03 -6.57 19.45
CA ALA A 183 21.46 -6.62 20.77
C ALA A 183 20.11 -5.93 20.84
N PRO A 184 19.04 -6.64 21.19
CA PRO A 184 17.81 -5.98 21.54
C PRO A 184 18.13 -4.96 22.65
N MET A 185 17.58 -3.77 22.54
CA MET A 185 17.76 -2.71 23.55
C MET A 185 17.32 -3.18 24.94
N THR A 186 16.69 -4.32 25.03
CA THR A 186 16.02 -4.84 26.22
C THR A 186 16.36 -6.31 26.42
N THR A 187 16.82 -6.65 27.58
CA THR A 187 16.96 -8.01 28.07
C THR A 187 15.65 -8.40 28.79
N PRO A 188 15.17 -9.66 28.71
CA PRO A 188 15.98 -10.87 28.51
C PRO A 188 15.81 -11.58 27.17
N ALA A 189 15.51 -10.91 26.08
CA ALA A 189 15.34 -11.60 24.80
C ALA A 189 16.59 -12.44 24.48
N PRO A 190 16.43 -13.66 23.95
CA PRO A 190 17.56 -14.47 23.47
C PRO A 190 18.34 -13.65 22.42
N LEU A 191 19.65 -13.68 22.51
CA LEU A 191 20.51 -12.92 21.59
C LEU A 191 20.46 -13.43 20.14
N ASP A 192 19.98 -14.62 19.93
CA ASP A 192 20.04 -15.32 18.65
C ASP A 192 18.76 -15.19 17.81
N GLU A 193 17.61 -14.88 18.42
CA GLU A 193 16.33 -14.72 17.74
C GLU A 193 15.49 -13.64 18.41
N ALA A 194 14.89 -12.78 17.60
CA ALA A 194 13.90 -11.83 18.06
C ALA A 194 12.63 -12.56 18.50
N VAL A 195 12.23 -12.40 19.75
CA VAL A 195 11.01 -13.01 20.26
C VAL A 195 9.82 -12.21 19.80
N HIS A 196 8.90 -12.87 19.08
CA HIS A 196 7.64 -12.27 18.67
C HIS A 196 6.73 -12.05 19.87
N THR A 197 6.35 -10.81 20.10
CA THR A 197 5.42 -10.40 21.16
C THR A 197 4.36 -9.47 20.60
N ARG A 198 3.28 -9.29 21.36
CA ARG A 198 2.18 -8.38 20.99
C ARG A 198 1.86 -7.39 22.09
N PHE A 199 1.32 -6.26 21.67
CA PHE A 199 0.81 -5.21 22.53
C PHE A 199 -0.39 -4.50 21.87
N GLY A 200 -1.20 -3.84 22.70
CA GLY A 200 -2.27 -2.98 22.21
C GLY A 200 -1.83 -1.53 22.13
N GLN A 201 -2.44 -0.77 21.22
CA GLN A 201 -2.28 0.68 21.16
C GLN A 201 -3.53 1.37 20.63
N ASP A 202 -3.74 2.59 21.14
CA ASP A 202 -4.76 3.52 20.64
C ASP A 202 -4.06 4.76 20.09
N VAL A 203 -4.36 5.15 18.85
CA VAL A 203 -3.75 6.30 18.19
C VAL A 203 -4.84 7.22 17.67
N SER A 204 -4.85 8.46 18.15
CA SER A 204 -5.59 9.58 17.57
C SER A 204 -4.62 10.44 16.79
N HIS A 205 -4.94 10.77 15.55
CA HIS A 205 -4.07 11.51 14.65
C HIS A 205 -4.85 12.56 13.86
N VAL A 206 -4.33 13.76 13.84
CA VAL A 206 -4.83 14.89 13.03
C VAL A 206 -3.71 15.32 12.11
N GLU A 207 -3.97 15.42 10.83
CA GLU A 207 -2.98 15.77 9.83
C GLU A 207 -3.52 16.85 8.89
N LEU A 208 -2.77 17.91 8.70
CA LEU A 208 -2.99 18.95 7.70
C LEU A 208 -1.88 18.83 6.64
N THR A 209 -2.27 18.73 5.39
CA THR A 209 -1.33 18.65 4.26
C THR A 209 -1.56 19.78 3.28
N SER A 210 -0.48 20.28 2.68
CA SER A 210 -0.54 21.19 1.54
C SER A 210 0.41 20.69 0.46
N THR A 211 -0.06 20.64 -0.79
CA THR A 211 0.77 20.35 -1.96
C THR A 211 0.67 21.50 -2.93
N THR A 212 1.79 22.19 -3.12
CA THR A 212 1.90 23.36 -3.98
C THR A 212 2.76 23.03 -5.20
N PRO A 213 2.22 23.05 -6.44
CA PRO A 213 3.02 22.95 -7.65
C PRO A 213 4.00 24.12 -7.75
N ILE A 214 5.27 23.84 -8.08
CA ILE A 214 6.29 24.88 -8.26
C ILE A 214 6.53 25.11 -9.76
N ALA A 215 6.95 24.07 -10.45
CA ALA A 215 7.30 24.15 -11.87
C ALA A 215 7.20 22.77 -12.53
N GLY A 216 6.39 22.64 -13.58
CA GLY A 216 6.23 21.39 -14.31
C GLY A 216 5.86 20.22 -13.39
N PRO A 217 6.70 19.17 -13.31
CA PRO A 217 6.42 17.99 -12.49
C PRO A 217 6.81 18.11 -11.00
N LEU A 218 7.32 19.30 -10.59
CA LEU A 218 7.80 19.53 -9.23
C LEU A 218 6.73 20.16 -8.35
N SER A 219 6.62 19.66 -7.12
CA SER A 219 5.79 20.23 -6.07
C SER A 219 6.51 20.27 -4.72
N ILE A 220 6.12 21.21 -3.86
CA ILE A 220 6.43 21.20 -2.43
C ILE A 220 5.23 20.60 -1.69
N ASP A 221 5.50 19.65 -0.82
CA ASP A 221 4.55 19.08 0.11
C ASP A 221 4.89 19.57 1.53
N LEU A 222 3.89 20.09 2.24
CA LEU A 222 3.99 20.45 3.64
C LEU A 222 3.02 19.58 4.44
N VAL A 223 3.48 19.08 5.57
CA VAL A 223 2.68 18.27 6.49
C VAL A 223 2.81 18.87 7.88
N GLY A 224 1.68 19.06 8.56
CA GLY A 224 1.60 19.33 9.98
C GLY A 224 0.70 18.30 10.63
N ALA A 225 1.17 17.64 11.66
CA ALA A 225 0.40 16.59 12.31
C ALA A 225 0.48 16.68 13.83
N TYR A 226 -0.57 16.21 14.50
CA TYR A 226 -0.61 15.97 15.92
C TYR A 226 -1.02 14.54 16.18
N THR A 227 -0.24 13.83 16.98
CA THR A 227 -0.46 12.43 17.32
C THR A 227 -0.54 12.24 18.82
N LEU A 228 -1.61 11.61 19.28
CA LEU A 228 -1.76 11.11 20.63
C LEU A 228 -1.81 9.58 20.57
N ARG A 229 -0.87 8.92 21.25
CA ARG A 229 -0.77 7.47 21.29
C ARG A 229 -0.73 6.98 22.74
N ARG A 230 -1.46 5.91 23.00
CA ARG A 230 -1.47 5.19 24.29
C ARG A 230 -1.21 3.72 24.02
N PHE A 231 -0.50 3.08 24.94
CA PHE A 231 -0.15 1.66 24.85
C PHE A 231 -0.78 0.88 25.97
N ASN A 232 -1.06 -0.37 25.72
CA ASN A 232 -1.49 -1.33 26.73
C ASN A 232 -0.79 -2.68 26.52
N ASN A 233 -0.67 -3.44 27.59
CA ASN A 233 -0.15 -4.81 27.57
C ASN A 233 -1.37 -5.74 27.49
N ASP A 234 -1.93 -5.91 26.30
CA ASP A 234 -3.13 -6.73 26.13
C ASP A 234 -2.81 -8.20 26.43
N GLU A 235 -3.65 -8.83 27.25
CA GLU A 235 -3.47 -10.24 27.65
C GLU A 235 -4.18 -11.23 26.70
N GLN A 236 -4.99 -10.74 25.73
CA GLN A 236 -5.74 -11.57 24.78
C GLN A 236 -4.99 -11.75 23.47
N LEU A 237 -3.91 -12.53 23.48
CA LEU A 237 -2.91 -12.48 22.42
C LEU A 237 -2.89 -13.71 21.49
N ASP A 238 -3.97 -14.46 21.38
CA ASP A 238 -4.11 -15.58 20.42
C ASP A 238 -2.87 -16.53 20.38
N GLY A 239 -2.27 -16.78 21.55
CA GLY A 239 -1.09 -17.65 21.68
C GLY A 239 0.27 -16.93 21.64
N TYR A 240 0.30 -15.61 21.42
CA TYR A 240 1.53 -14.82 21.49
C TYR A 240 1.79 -14.30 22.92
N GLN A 241 3.04 -14.02 23.22
CA GLN A 241 3.44 -13.46 24.52
C GLN A 241 3.18 -11.96 24.58
N PRO A 242 2.69 -11.43 25.72
CA PRO A 242 2.63 -9.99 25.92
C PRO A 242 4.03 -9.36 25.89
N ILE A 243 4.15 -8.17 25.34
CA ILE A 243 5.44 -7.47 25.23
C ILE A 243 6.15 -7.35 26.58
N ALA A 244 5.42 -7.07 27.66
CA ALA A 244 5.99 -6.92 29.01
C ALA A 244 6.46 -8.24 29.64
N SER A 245 6.13 -9.40 29.08
CA SER A 245 6.64 -10.69 29.56
C SER A 245 8.03 -11.02 29.04
N VAL A 246 8.44 -10.38 27.94
CA VAL A 246 9.71 -10.63 27.24
C VAL A 246 10.64 -9.43 27.31
N TYR A 247 10.10 -8.23 27.10
CA TYR A 247 10.89 -7.01 26.99
C TYR A 247 10.69 -6.11 28.20
N ASP A 248 11.75 -5.39 28.59
CA ASP A 248 11.65 -4.33 29.62
C ASP A 248 10.93 -3.11 29.04
N THR A 249 9.63 -3.05 29.26
CA THR A 249 8.78 -1.94 28.79
C THR A 249 9.07 -0.61 29.46
N MET A 250 9.83 -0.57 30.56
CA MET A 250 10.30 0.68 31.18
C MET A 250 11.37 1.36 30.31
N SER A 251 12.14 0.60 29.57
CA SER A 251 13.15 1.11 28.63
C SER A 251 12.57 1.49 27.25
N LEU A 252 11.32 1.07 26.94
CA LEU A 252 10.63 1.43 25.70
C LEU A 252 9.99 2.81 25.84
N VAL A 253 10.60 3.80 25.18
CA VAL A 253 10.15 5.19 25.22
C VAL A 253 8.69 5.29 24.80
N GLY A 254 7.89 5.94 25.62
CA GLY A 254 6.46 6.13 25.37
C GLY A 254 5.56 5.01 25.90
N PHE A 255 6.05 3.78 26.15
CA PHE A 255 5.19 2.66 26.50
C PHE A 255 4.34 2.93 27.74
N GLN A 256 4.93 3.46 28.82
CA GLN A 256 4.22 3.68 30.09
C GLN A 256 3.33 4.92 30.12
N ARG A 257 3.72 6.00 29.42
CA ARG A 257 3.05 7.31 29.46
C ARG A 257 2.28 7.65 28.21
N GLY A 258 2.46 6.88 27.14
CA GLY A 258 2.03 7.22 25.81
C GLY A 258 3.04 8.09 25.08
N ALA A 259 2.73 8.45 23.85
CA ALA A 259 3.45 9.42 23.05
C ALA A 259 2.47 10.50 22.59
N ASN A 260 2.83 11.77 22.80
CA ASN A 260 2.00 12.90 22.49
C ASN A 260 2.88 13.98 21.83
N ASN A 261 2.77 14.10 20.51
CA ASN A 261 3.72 14.92 19.77
C ASN A 261 3.10 15.65 18.56
N PHE A 262 3.74 16.77 18.23
CA PHE A 262 3.57 17.47 16.97
C PHE A 262 4.66 17.06 16.00
N TYR A 263 4.29 16.93 14.73
CA TYR A 263 5.18 16.69 13.61
C TYR A 263 4.98 17.75 12.55
N GLY A 264 6.06 18.28 12.00
CA GLY A 264 6.05 19.17 10.85
C GLY A 264 7.05 18.69 9.81
N GLU A 265 6.66 18.59 8.53
CA GLU A 265 7.52 18.14 7.43
C GLU A 265 7.43 19.11 6.25
N ALA A 266 8.56 19.30 5.58
CA ALA A 266 8.63 19.86 4.25
C ALA A 266 9.31 18.84 3.32
N ALA A 267 8.71 18.61 2.17
CA ALA A 267 9.21 17.68 1.19
C ALA A 267 9.16 18.24 -0.23
N LEU A 268 10.07 17.78 -1.08
CA LEU A 268 10.08 18.02 -2.52
C LEU A 268 9.63 16.75 -3.23
N SER A 269 8.63 16.88 -4.09
CA SER A 269 8.13 15.78 -4.91
C SER A 269 8.32 16.07 -6.40
N LEU A 270 8.77 15.04 -7.12
CA LEU A 270 8.89 15.00 -8.58
C LEU A 270 7.94 13.93 -9.11
N ASP A 271 7.03 14.26 -10.01
CA ASP A 271 6.14 13.27 -10.62
C ASP A 271 6.07 13.47 -12.13
N THR A 272 6.87 12.67 -12.84
CA THR A 272 6.88 12.60 -14.31
C THR A 272 6.22 11.32 -14.82
N ARG A 273 5.48 10.62 -13.97
CA ARG A 273 4.82 9.38 -14.36
C ARG A 273 3.80 9.65 -15.46
N ALA A 274 3.85 8.82 -16.49
CA ALA A 274 2.95 8.87 -17.61
C ALA A 274 2.19 7.55 -17.77
N GLU A 275 0.97 7.66 -18.26
CA GLU A 275 0.15 6.54 -18.69
C GLU A 275 0.27 6.42 -20.21
N VAL A 276 0.40 5.21 -20.69
CA VAL A 276 0.16 4.93 -22.08
C VAL A 276 -1.30 4.53 -22.20
N ASP A 277 -2.06 5.23 -23.01
CA ASP A 277 -3.50 5.06 -23.22
C ASP A 277 -3.78 3.74 -23.96
N ARG A 278 -3.45 2.63 -23.32
CA ARG A 278 -3.58 1.30 -23.87
C ARG A 278 -4.02 0.30 -22.82
N TYR A 279 -5.20 -0.26 -22.96
CA TYR A 279 -5.60 -1.53 -22.38
C TYR A 279 -5.76 -1.64 -20.86
N ILE A 280 -4.99 -0.93 -20.05
CA ILE A 280 -4.93 -1.11 -18.60
C ILE A 280 -5.36 0.17 -17.93
N SER A 281 -5.91 0.02 -16.75
CA SER A 281 -6.41 1.14 -15.97
C SER A 281 -5.39 2.27 -15.85
N HIS A 282 -5.88 3.51 -15.87
CA HIS A 282 -5.11 4.71 -15.57
C HIS A 282 -4.51 4.76 -14.15
N VAL A 283 -4.65 3.69 -13.40
CA VAL A 283 -4.16 3.56 -12.02
C VAL A 283 -2.67 3.19 -11.98
N ALA A 284 -2.16 2.48 -12.99
CA ALA A 284 -0.78 2.05 -13.04
C ALA A 284 0.02 2.86 -14.07
N PRO A 285 0.99 3.68 -13.66
CA PRO A 285 1.88 4.37 -14.58
C PRO A 285 2.75 3.37 -15.32
N SER A 286 2.94 3.59 -16.62
CA SER A 286 3.77 2.74 -17.45
C SER A 286 5.20 3.23 -17.58
N SER A 287 5.45 4.52 -17.39
CA SER A 287 6.76 5.14 -17.56
C SER A 287 6.96 6.33 -16.64
N GLY A 288 8.18 6.82 -16.56
CA GLY A 288 8.52 8.04 -15.83
C GLY A 288 9.15 7.81 -14.47
N TRP A 289 9.24 8.88 -13.70
CA TRP A 289 9.81 8.91 -12.37
C TRP A 289 8.80 9.42 -11.34
N TYR A 290 8.85 8.85 -10.17
CA TYR A 290 8.33 9.45 -8.95
C TYR A 290 9.49 9.59 -7.98
N GLY A 291 9.65 10.78 -7.43
CA GLY A 291 10.62 11.09 -6.39
C GLY A 291 9.97 11.88 -5.28
N HIS A 292 10.26 11.52 -4.04
CA HIS A 292 9.85 12.25 -2.86
C HIS A 292 11.01 12.27 -1.87
N VAL A 293 11.40 13.45 -1.42
CA VAL A 293 12.44 13.63 -0.40
C VAL A 293 11.92 14.62 0.61
N GLY A 294 11.82 14.20 1.85
CA GLY A 294 11.26 14.99 2.94
C GLY A 294 12.16 15.04 4.16
N ALA A 295 12.04 16.12 4.91
CA ALA A 295 12.60 16.26 6.25
C ALA A 295 11.57 16.93 7.15
N GLY A 296 11.42 16.37 8.34
CA GLY A 296 10.46 16.85 9.33
C GLY A 296 11.05 16.83 10.73
N PHE A 297 10.38 17.51 11.61
CA PHE A 297 10.76 17.61 13.02
C PHE A 297 9.60 17.17 13.90
N THR A 298 9.90 16.31 14.88
CA THR A 298 8.95 15.87 15.90
C THR A 298 9.26 16.55 17.22
N GLN A 299 8.23 17.11 17.85
CA GLN A 299 8.29 17.75 19.15
C GLN A 299 7.25 17.16 20.08
N GLY A 300 7.71 16.53 21.15
CA GLY A 300 6.85 16.03 22.22
C GLY A 300 6.23 17.13 23.05
N VAL A 301 5.04 16.85 23.57
CA VAL A 301 4.29 17.69 24.52
C VAL A 301 3.83 16.85 25.70
N ASP A 302 3.39 17.51 26.78
CA ASP A 302 2.87 16.84 27.99
C ASP A 302 3.82 15.79 28.61
N GLY A 303 5.14 16.04 28.50
CA GLY A 303 6.16 15.15 29.06
C GLY A 303 6.60 14.01 28.15
N ASP A 304 6.18 13.99 26.91
CA ASP A 304 6.76 13.14 25.86
C ASP A 304 8.18 13.64 25.53
N PRO A 305 9.21 12.79 25.59
CA PRO A 305 10.60 13.18 25.34
C PRO A 305 10.93 13.39 23.87
N SER A 306 10.00 13.18 22.96
CA SER A 306 10.22 13.25 21.52
C SER A 306 10.80 14.60 21.10
N HIS A 307 12.02 14.56 20.55
CA HIS A 307 12.72 15.73 20.03
C HIS A 307 13.72 15.29 18.96
N TYR A 308 13.24 15.10 17.71
CA TYR A 308 14.10 14.54 16.67
C TYR A 308 13.70 14.99 15.27
N LEU A 309 14.68 14.97 14.38
CA LEU A 309 14.46 15.09 12.95
C LEU A 309 14.14 13.72 12.36
N ARG A 310 13.15 13.68 11.48
CA ARG A 310 12.84 12.55 10.59
C ARG A 310 13.19 12.97 9.17
N TYR A 311 13.77 12.06 8.41
CA TYR A 311 13.98 12.24 6.98
C TYR A 311 13.50 11.02 6.23
N ASN A 312 13.04 11.23 5.01
CA ASN A 312 12.56 10.16 4.15
C ASN A 312 12.90 10.42 2.68
N ALA A 313 13.05 9.35 1.92
CA ALA A 313 13.19 9.40 0.48
C ALA A 313 12.48 8.18 -0.14
N ASP A 314 11.69 8.40 -1.18
CA ASP A 314 11.07 7.33 -1.99
C ASP A 314 11.28 7.69 -3.46
N LEU A 315 12.12 6.93 -4.13
CA LEU A 315 12.43 7.11 -5.54
C LEU A 315 11.94 5.91 -6.32
N ARG A 316 11.15 6.13 -7.35
CA ARG A 316 10.60 5.08 -8.21
C ARG A 316 10.84 5.40 -9.67
N ARG A 317 11.30 4.40 -10.41
CA ARG A 317 11.40 4.43 -11.86
C ARG A 317 10.45 3.41 -12.46
N TYR A 318 9.59 3.87 -13.37
CA TYR A 318 8.72 3.04 -14.18
C TYR A 318 9.31 2.94 -15.57
N ILE A 319 9.51 1.73 -16.05
CA ILE A 319 10.15 1.43 -17.34
C ILE A 319 9.16 0.61 -18.15
N ASP A 320 8.64 1.20 -19.21
CA ASP A 320 7.79 0.50 -20.16
C ASP A 320 8.66 -0.48 -20.98
N LEU A 321 8.43 -1.75 -20.77
CA LEU A 321 9.12 -2.81 -21.51
C LEU A 321 8.38 -3.24 -22.77
N TYR A 322 7.06 -2.98 -22.84
CA TYR A 322 6.27 -3.38 -24.00
C TYR A 322 4.93 -2.63 -24.06
N ASN A 323 4.84 -1.63 -24.93
CA ASN A 323 3.59 -0.91 -25.28
C ASN A 323 2.73 -0.43 -24.09
N GLY A 324 3.35 -0.04 -22.98
CA GLY A 324 2.64 0.37 -21.77
C GLY A 324 2.04 -0.75 -20.92
N ASP A 325 2.05 -1.98 -21.42
CA ASP A 325 1.38 -3.12 -20.78
C ASP A 325 2.28 -3.89 -19.83
N ARG A 326 3.60 -3.80 -20.03
CA ARG A 326 4.58 -4.53 -19.24
C ARG A 326 5.56 -3.55 -18.66
N VAL A 327 5.51 -3.39 -17.36
CA VAL A 327 6.23 -2.34 -16.67
C VAL A 327 7.21 -2.95 -15.68
N LEU A 328 8.44 -2.53 -15.74
CA LEU A 328 9.41 -2.79 -14.69
C LEU A 328 9.45 -1.59 -13.76
N VAL A 329 9.21 -1.82 -12.48
CA VAL A 329 9.28 -0.80 -11.44
C VAL A 329 10.52 -1.06 -10.58
N VAL A 330 11.36 -0.05 -10.46
CA VAL A 330 12.49 -0.04 -9.53
C VAL A 330 12.21 1.02 -8.48
N ARG A 331 12.22 0.64 -7.20
CA ARG A 331 12.00 1.55 -6.07
C ARG A 331 13.18 1.50 -5.12
N GLY A 332 13.61 2.67 -4.65
CA GLY A 332 14.47 2.83 -3.48
C GLY A 332 13.71 3.60 -2.42
N TYR A 333 13.63 3.05 -1.23
CA TYR A 333 13.01 3.67 -0.07
C TYR A 333 14.01 3.80 1.07
N LEU A 334 14.03 4.95 1.71
CA LEU A 334 14.84 5.25 2.87
C LEU A 334 14.02 6.08 3.85
N GLU A 335 14.09 5.74 5.12
CA GLU A 335 13.54 6.52 6.21
C GLU A 335 14.51 6.51 7.39
N GLY A 336 14.63 7.62 8.13
CA GLY A 336 15.50 7.68 9.27
C GLY A 336 15.14 8.76 10.26
N VAL A 337 15.64 8.61 11.49
CA VAL A 337 15.52 9.55 12.62
C VAL A 337 16.89 9.84 13.22
N THR A 338 17.08 11.04 13.73
CA THR A 338 18.44 11.53 14.10
C THR A 338 18.74 11.55 15.61
N ALA A 339 17.75 11.32 16.47
CA ALA A 339 17.96 11.36 17.91
C ALA A 339 18.50 10.03 18.45
N PRO A 340 19.05 10.02 19.66
CA PRO A 340 19.27 8.81 20.44
C PRO A 340 17.95 8.06 20.66
N ILE A 341 18.05 6.74 20.79
CA ILE A 341 16.89 5.86 20.84
C ILE A 341 16.00 6.08 22.07
N ASP A 342 16.59 6.60 23.16
CA ASP A 342 15.92 6.96 24.41
C ASP A 342 15.10 8.26 24.33
N GLN A 343 15.11 8.93 23.20
CA GLN A 343 14.28 10.12 22.89
C GLN A 343 13.24 9.86 21.83
N ILE A 344 13.15 8.65 21.29
CA ILE A 344 12.25 8.29 20.22
C ILE A 344 11.25 7.26 20.73
N PRO A 345 9.94 7.54 20.73
CA PRO A 345 8.94 6.52 21.00
C PRO A 345 9.22 5.28 20.15
N PHE A 346 9.24 4.11 20.76
CA PHE A 346 9.64 2.87 20.07
C PHE A 346 8.80 2.57 18.82
N THR A 347 7.57 3.05 18.77
CA THR A 347 6.66 2.96 17.61
C THR A 347 6.95 3.98 16.52
N ASP A 348 7.75 5.00 16.80
CA ASP A 348 8.12 6.03 15.83
C ASP A 348 9.46 5.74 15.14
N LEU A 349 10.14 4.70 15.56
CA LEU A 349 11.31 4.18 14.84
C LEU A 349 10.89 3.68 13.44
N PRO A 350 11.67 3.93 12.39
CA PRO A 350 11.51 3.32 11.07
C PRO A 350 11.37 1.79 11.14
N ARG A 351 10.48 1.23 10.34
CA ARG A 351 10.11 -0.17 10.40
C ARG A 351 10.06 -0.81 9.03
N LEU A 352 10.37 -2.11 8.97
CA LEU A 352 10.28 -2.95 7.78
C LEU A 352 9.54 -4.24 8.10
N GLY A 353 8.81 -4.75 7.11
CA GLY A 353 7.97 -5.92 7.18
C GLY A 353 6.50 -5.59 6.91
N GLY A 354 5.75 -6.58 6.49
CA GLY A 354 4.34 -6.46 6.12
C GLY A 354 4.10 -6.44 4.61
N PRO A 355 2.84 -6.34 4.17
CA PRO A 355 2.48 -6.53 2.77
C PRO A 355 2.88 -5.38 1.84
N GLU A 356 3.40 -4.26 2.35
CA GLU A 356 3.68 -3.05 1.57
C GLU A 356 5.16 -2.69 1.46
N VAL A 357 5.93 -2.99 2.50
CA VAL A 357 7.35 -2.65 2.58
C VAL A 357 8.12 -3.84 3.10
N LEU A 358 9.05 -4.36 2.31
CA LEU A 358 9.79 -5.60 2.59
C LEU A 358 8.84 -6.80 2.77
N ARG A 359 8.09 -7.08 1.70
CA ARG A 359 7.08 -8.13 1.65
C ARG A 359 7.67 -9.52 1.88
N GLY A 360 6.89 -10.42 2.49
CA GLY A 360 7.35 -11.76 2.86
C GLY A 360 7.88 -11.87 4.29
N PHE A 361 7.81 -10.79 5.05
CA PHE A 361 8.09 -10.74 6.48
C PHE A 361 6.85 -10.31 7.25
N GLU A 362 6.77 -10.67 8.52
CA GLU A 362 5.71 -10.23 9.43
C GLU A 362 5.65 -8.71 9.54
N HIS A 363 4.51 -8.19 9.95
CA HIS A 363 4.35 -6.76 10.19
C HIS A 363 5.35 -6.25 11.23
N ASP A 364 6.00 -5.11 10.93
CA ASP A 364 6.94 -4.46 11.85
C ASP A 364 8.10 -5.36 12.33
N ARG A 365 8.46 -6.37 11.51
CA ARG A 365 9.46 -7.39 11.83
C ARG A 365 10.81 -6.81 12.21
N PHE A 366 11.22 -5.75 11.55
CA PHE A 366 12.48 -5.08 11.77
C PHE A 366 12.26 -3.61 12.13
N ARG A 367 13.01 -3.10 13.09
CA ARG A 367 12.81 -1.74 13.59
C ARG A 367 14.12 -1.16 14.11
N ASP A 368 14.53 0.01 13.60
CA ASP A 368 15.71 0.74 14.10
C ASP A 368 15.62 2.21 13.66
N ARG A 369 16.65 3.01 13.91
CA ARG A 369 16.67 4.44 13.58
C ARG A 369 16.71 4.73 12.07
N VAL A 370 17.16 3.79 11.25
CA VAL A 370 17.19 3.91 9.79
C VAL A 370 16.59 2.64 9.18
N ALA A 371 15.77 2.78 8.17
CA ALA A 371 15.23 1.69 7.37
C ALA A 371 15.45 1.96 5.88
N ALA A 372 15.96 0.98 5.14
CA ALA A 372 16.17 1.07 3.70
C ALA A 372 15.67 -0.17 2.98
N VAL A 373 15.01 0.02 1.83
CA VAL A 373 14.51 -1.06 0.97
C VAL A 373 14.72 -0.72 -0.49
N VAL A 374 15.12 -1.71 -1.26
CA VAL A 374 15.09 -1.69 -2.72
C VAL A 374 14.07 -2.72 -3.19
N THR A 375 13.19 -2.31 -4.10
CA THR A 375 12.17 -3.18 -4.73
C THR A 375 12.41 -3.24 -6.22
N LEU A 376 12.35 -4.44 -6.76
CA LEU A 376 12.21 -4.69 -8.19
C LEU A 376 10.86 -5.38 -8.40
N GLU A 377 9.99 -4.79 -9.24
CA GLU A 377 8.67 -5.33 -9.50
C GLU A 377 8.39 -5.34 -11.00
N TYR A 378 7.79 -6.41 -11.48
CA TYR A 378 7.39 -6.56 -12.87
C TYR A 378 5.89 -6.76 -12.97
N ASP A 379 5.23 -5.81 -13.62
CA ASP A 379 3.79 -5.77 -13.82
C ASP A 379 3.44 -6.20 -15.22
N PHE A 380 2.38 -6.99 -15.38
CA PHE A 380 1.89 -7.43 -16.68
C PHE A 380 0.37 -7.66 -16.66
N PRO A 381 -0.33 -7.35 -17.77
CA PRO A 381 -1.77 -7.54 -17.86
C PRO A 381 -2.11 -9.01 -18.06
N LEU A 382 -3.20 -9.44 -17.48
CA LEU A 382 -3.87 -10.69 -17.82
C LEU A 382 -5.10 -10.43 -18.70
N GLN A 383 -5.86 -9.38 -18.36
CA GLN A 383 -7.01 -8.85 -19.09
C GLN A 383 -7.11 -7.33 -18.86
N SER A 384 -8.04 -6.65 -19.55
CA SER A 384 -8.24 -5.20 -19.44
C SER A 384 -8.54 -4.70 -18.03
N TRP A 385 -8.98 -5.55 -17.13
CA TRP A 385 -9.39 -5.25 -15.76
C TRP A 385 -8.71 -6.11 -14.69
N ILE A 386 -7.77 -6.97 -15.08
CA ILE A 386 -6.95 -7.77 -14.16
C ILE A 386 -5.50 -7.79 -14.62
N SER A 387 -4.62 -7.47 -13.71
CA SER A 387 -3.16 -7.54 -13.90
C SER A 387 -2.53 -8.49 -12.89
N ALA A 388 -1.33 -8.92 -13.20
CA ALA A 388 -0.49 -9.66 -12.29
C ALA A 388 0.85 -8.94 -12.13
N TYR A 389 1.51 -9.19 -11.02
CA TYR A 389 2.85 -8.69 -10.76
C TYR A 389 3.70 -9.72 -10.05
N THR A 390 5.01 -9.60 -10.21
CA THR A 390 6.00 -10.32 -9.42
C THR A 390 7.01 -9.33 -8.86
N PHE A 391 7.60 -9.66 -7.72
CA PHE A 391 8.51 -8.73 -7.07
C PHE A 391 9.62 -9.42 -6.29
N VAL A 392 10.68 -8.65 -6.06
CA VAL A 392 11.73 -8.93 -5.09
C VAL A 392 11.97 -7.65 -4.29
N ASP A 393 11.91 -7.76 -2.98
CA ASP A 393 12.26 -6.71 -2.04
C ASP A 393 13.53 -7.11 -1.30
N ALA A 394 14.45 -6.17 -1.12
CA ALA A 394 15.66 -6.36 -0.32
C ALA A 394 15.84 -5.16 0.59
N GLY A 395 15.91 -5.37 1.89
CA GLY A 395 15.94 -4.28 2.86
C GLY A 395 16.60 -4.63 4.18
N ARG A 396 16.92 -3.60 4.94
CA ARG A 396 17.52 -3.71 6.26
C ARG A 396 17.24 -2.47 7.10
N VAL A 397 17.15 -2.65 8.40
CA VAL A 397 17.22 -1.54 9.36
C VAL A 397 18.64 -1.39 9.89
N ALA A 398 18.98 -0.20 10.38
CA ALA A 398 20.29 0.08 10.93
C ALA A 398 20.24 1.19 11.98
N HIS A 399 21.25 1.22 12.83
CA HIS A 399 21.38 2.27 13.84
C HIS A 399 21.67 3.66 13.25
N ASP A 400 22.41 3.71 12.14
CA ASP A 400 22.66 4.91 11.35
C ASP A 400 22.89 4.56 9.87
N LEU A 401 22.96 5.57 9.00
CA LEU A 401 23.17 5.39 7.57
C LEU A 401 24.49 4.68 7.23
N ARG A 402 25.52 4.81 8.07
CA ARG A 402 26.83 4.23 7.80
C ARG A 402 26.91 2.76 8.17
N SER A 403 26.01 2.33 9.06
CA SER A 403 25.89 0.94 9.49
C SER A 403 24.92 0.12 8.62
N LEU A 404 24.35 0.72 7.55
CA LEU A 404 23.62 -0.03 6.52
C LEU A 404 24.60 -0.93 5.76
N ASP A 405 24.48 -2.25 5.97
CA ASP A 405 25.31 -3.25 5.29
C ASP A 405 24.55 -3.84 4.09
N PRO A 406 24.99 -3.56 2.85
CA PRO A 406 24.34 -4.09 1.66
C PRO A 406 24.55 -5.61 1.48
N ASN A 407 25.46 -6.24 2.22
CA ASN A 407 25.70 -7.68 2.12
C ASN A 407 24.81 -8.51 3.06
N ALA A 408 24.11 -7.85 3.99
CA ALA A 408 23.27 -8.50 5.01
C ALA A 408 21.79 -8.08 4.86
N LEU A 409 21.30 -7.97 3.64
CA LEU A 409 19.92 -7.59 3.38
C LEU A 409 18.97 -8.76 3.62
N HIS A 410 17.83 -8.48 4.23
CA HIS A 410 16.69 -9.38 4.26
C HIS A 410 15.99 -9.35 2.91
N VAL A 411 15.70 -10.52 2.33
CA VAL A 411 15.11 -10.63 0.99
C VAL A 411 13.75 -11.32 1.08
N GLY A 412 12.74 -10.66 0.52
CA GLY A 412 11.42 -11.24 0.28
C GLY A 412 11.08 -11.18 -1.19
N TRP A 413 10.31 -12.16 -1.67
CA TRP A 413 9.90 -12.25 -3.07
C TRP A 413 8.50 -12.84 -3.18
N GLY A 414 7.85 -12.59 -4.29
CA GLY A 414 6.51 -13.09 -4.48
C GLY A 414 5.82 -12.54 -5.70
N GLY A 415 4.50 -12.57 -5.66
CA GLY A 415 3.67 -12.04 -6.71
C GLY A 415 2.21 -11.89 -6.30
N GLY A 416 1.42 -11.33 -7.17
CA GLY A 416 0.02 -11.11 -6.88
C GLY A 416 -0.83 -10.86 -8.12
N LEU A 417 -2.12 -10.73 -7.86
CA LEU A 417 -3.15 -10.38 -8.83
C LEU A 417 -3.87 -9.13 -8.37
N GLU A 418 -4.18 -8.26 -9.29
CA GLU A 418 -4.91 -7.03 -9.07
C GLU A 418 -6.10 -6.94 -10.01
N VAL A 419 -7.28 -6.78 -9.43
CA VAL A 419 -8.51 -6.46 -10.15
C VAL A 419 -8.72 -4.96 -10.05
N HIS A 420 -8.92 -4.29 -11.16
CA HIS A 420 -9.02 -2.84 -11.22
C HIS A 420 -10.11 -2.36 -12.18
N THR A 421 -10.62 -1.16 -11.95
CA THR A 421 -11.37 -0.37 -12.94
C THR A 421 -10.39 0.49 -13.73
N LEU A 422 -10.88 1.38 -14.57
CA LEU A 422 -10.04 2.37 -15.26
C LEU A 422 -9.36 3.34 -14.27
N GLU A 423 -9.92 3.53 -13.07
CA GLU A 423 -9.47 4.56 -12.14
C GLU A 423 -9.02 4.04 -10.76
N ALA A 424 -9.33 2.80 -10.40
CA ALA A 424 -9.07 2.27 -9.06
C ALA A 424 -8.81 0.76 -9.02
N TYR A 425 -7.98 0.33 -8.10
CA TYR A 425 -7.88 -1.08 -7.72
C TYR A 425 -9.08 -1.48 -6.86
N LEU A 426 -9.68 -2.62 -7.14
CA LEU A 426 -10.82 -3.17 -6.40
C LEU A 426 -10.42 -4.33 -5.49
N VAL A 427 -9.55 -5.20 -5.96
CA VAL A 427 -9.10 -6.39 -5.24
C VAL A 427 -7.62 -6.58 -5.50
N ARG A 428 -6.87 -6.85 -4.45
CA ARG A 428 -5.46 -7.25 -4.52
C ARG A 428 -5.29 -8.55 -3.76
N LEU A 429 -4.76 -9.57 -4.43
CA LEU A 429 -4.32 -10.82 -3.83
C LEU A 429 -2.80 -10.90 -3.96
N GLN A 430 -2.10 -11.15 -2.87
CA GLN A 430 -0.65 -11.22 -2.85
C GLN A 430 -0.19 -12.46 -2.08
N ALA A 431 0.83 -13.13 -2.60
CA ALA A 431 1.61 -14.13 -1.90
C ALA A 431 3.07 -13.69 -1.87
N ALA A 432 3.67 -13.67 -0.71
CA ALA A 432 5.05 -13.26 -0.49
C ALA A 432 5.77 -14.30 0.36
N HIS A 433 7.04 -14.55 0.05
CA HIS A 433 7.87 -15.53 0.74
C HIS A 433 9.21 -14.94 1.16
N SER A 434 9.70 -15.34 2.32
CA SER A 434 11.02 -15.01 2.83
C SER A 434 11.54 -16.13 3.73
N GLN A 435 12.62 -15.88 4.46
CA GLN A 435 13.11 -16.79 5.49
C GLN A 435 12.12 -16.98 6.66
N ASP A 436 11.25 -16.01 6.94
CA ASP A 436 10.24 -16.08 8.01
C ASP A 436 9.02 -16.91 7.60
N GLY A 437 8.83 -17.21 6.30
CA GLY A 437 7.73 -18.04 5.82
C GLY A 437 7.04 -17.51 4.57
N THR A 438 5.79 -17.93 4.39
CA THR A 438 4.93 -17.50 3.27
C THR A 438 3.69 -16.83 3.81
N PHE A 439 3.47 -15.59 3.37
CA PHE A 439 2.38 -14.73 3.80
C PHE A 439 1.42 -14.47 2.65
N LEU A 440 0.13 -14.58 2.95
CA LEU A 440 -0.95 -14.29 2.01
C LEU A 440 -1.72 -13.08 2.49
N SER A 441 -1.97 -12.14 1.58
CA SER A 441 -2.84 -11.00 1.84
C SER A 441 -3.88 -10.86 0.75
N LEU A 442 -5.10 -10.50 1.16
CA LEU A 442 -6.22 -10.21 0.27
C LEU A 442 -6.88 -8.91 0.74
N ALA A 443 -6.87 -7.91 -0.13
CA ALA A 443 -7.50 -6.63 0.11
C ALA A 443 -8.62 -6.37 -0.89
N PHE A 444 -9.80 -5.96 -0.38
CA PHE A 444 -10.93 -5.48 -1.17
C PHE A 444 -11.10 -3.99 -0.94
N ALA A 445 -11.36 -3.28 -1.98
CA ALA A 445 -11.38 -1.84 -2.13
C ALA A 445 -9.97 -1.23 -2.26
N PRO A 446 -9.87 -0.04 -2.85
CA PRO A 446 -8.61 0.65 -2.89
C PRO A 446 -8.14 0.86 -1.44
N THR A 447 -7.18 0.08 -1.01
CA THR A 447 -6.50 0.34 0.25
C THR A 447 -5.93 1.74 0.16
N TYR A 448 -6.08 2.53 1.23
CA TYR A 448 -5.63 3.93 1.26
C TYR A 448 -4.15 4.08 0.91
N ASP A 449 -3.39 3.02 0.99
CA ASP A 449 -1.95 2.97 0.74
C ASP A 449 -1.56 2.51 -0.68
N THR A 450 -2.50 2.29 -1.58
CA THR A 450 -2.21 2.24 -3.03
C THR A 450 -1.62 3.55 -3.56
N ARG A 451 -1.36 4.53 -2.67
CA ARG A 451 -0.51 5.70 -2.93
C ARG A 451 0.84 5.33 -3.55
N ALA A 452 1.31 4.11 -3.31
CA ALA A 452 2.50 3.59 -3.97
C ALA A 452 2.39 3.56 -5.49
N ARG A 453 1.19 3.35 -6.01
CA ARG A 453 0.93 3.24 -7.45
C ARG A 453 -0.11 4.23 -7.96
N ALA A 454 -0.99 4.76 -7.10
CA ALA A 454 -2.01 5.70 -7.51
C ALA A 454 -1.38 7.02 -7.95
N ARG A 455 -1.86 7.54 -9.06
CA ARG A 455 -1.59 8.89 -9.52
C ARG A 455 -2.05 9.89 -8.46
N ARG A 456 -1.19 10.77 -8.03
CA ARG A 456 -1.65 12.03 -7.42
C ARG A 456 -2.27 12.87 -8.55
N LYS A 457 -3.59 12.94 -8.62
CA LYS A 457 -4.28 13.96 -9.43
C LYS A 457 -4.25 15.28 -8.70
#